data_66b7316dad4ea1af7413575b2ee476f7
#
_entry.id   66b7316dad4ea1af7413575b2ee476f7
#
_cell.length_a   1.000
_cell.length_b   1.000
_cell.length_c   1.000
_cell.angle_alpha   90.00
_cell.angle_beta   90.00
_cell.angle_gamma   90.00
#
_symmetry.space_group_name_H-M   'P 1'
#
loop_
_entity.id
_entity.type
_entity.pdbx_description
1 polymer ?
#
loop_
_entity_poly.entity_id
_entity_poly.type
_entity_poly.pdbx_seq_one_letter_code
_entity_poly.pdbx_strand_id
1 'polypeptide(L)'
;AKEKNLGFMSGFCWRHHSPKQEVFKRVLDGALGDLSSMYSTYNGGEVWKKKREEGWSDLEAQMRNWNAHLWLSGDSIVEQAVHCIDMMQWAMGDQLPIHAEGSGGRQVYQDPDKYGNIYDHFACAYQWESGSRGYHFSRQQNGTAGSYEVELYGSKGSCSAKNRHTILTGDNAWRY
;
A
#
# COMPACT_ATOMS: atom_id res chain seq x y z
N ALA A 1 12.78 6.56 21.54
CA ALA A 1 11.49 6.24 22.15
C ALA A 1 11.70 5.24 23.30
N LYS A 2 12.22 4.05 23.03
CA LYS A 2 12.39 2.99 24.05
C LYS A 2 13.17 3.43 25.30
N GLU A 3 14.32 4.11 25.14
CA GLU A 3 15.16 4.58 26.24
C GLU A 3 14.47 5.63 27.15
N LYS A 4 13.54 6.40 26.59
CA LYS A 4 12.79 7.46 27.30
C LYS A 4 11.35 7.05 27.63
N ASN A 5 10.99 5.78 27.45
CA ASN A 5 9.63 5.25 27.63
C ASN A 5 8.55 6.08 26.90
N LEU A 6 8.85 6.47 25.68
CA LEU A 6 7.91 7.22 24.82
C LEU A 6 7.25 6.29 23.81
N GLY A 7 5.97 6.52 23.54
CA GLY A 7 5.24 5.85 22.46
C GLY A 7 5.75 6.30 21.10
N PHE A 8 5.92 5.35 20.18
CA PHE A 8 6.20 5.60 18.77
C PHE A 8 5.44 4.58 17.95
N MET A 9 4.66 5.05 17.00
CA MET A 9 3.84 4.21 16.12
C MET A 9 3.94 4.72 14.70
N SER A 10 4.16 3.81 13.75
CA SER A 10 4.05 4.11 12.31
C SER A 10 2.58 4.07 11.87
N GLY A 11 2.25 4.77 10.77
CA GLY A 11 0.88 4.98 10.31
C GLY A 11 0.23 3.80 9.56
N PHE A 12 0.65 2.56 9.76
CA PHE A 12 0.03 1.37 9.14
C PHE A 12 -1.37 1.09 9.73
N CYS A 13 -2.31 1.99 9.46
CA CYS A 13 -3.63 2.02 10.08
C CYS A 13 -4.46 0.76 9.81
N TRP A 14 -4.26 0.07 8.68
CA TRP A 14 -5.00 -1.15 8.36
C TRP A 14 -4.64 -2.34 9.23
N ARG A 15 -3.46 -2.35 9.83
CA ARG A 15 -3.10 -3.33 10.87
C ARG A 15 -3.92 -3.18 12.16
N HIS A 16 -4.60 -2.03 12.33
CA HIS A 16 -5.48 -1.74 13.46
C HIS A 16 -6.98 -1.79 13.09
N HIS A 17 -7.31 -2.21 11.87
CA HIS A 17 -8.68 -2.36 11.40
C HIS A 17 -9.21 -3.76 11.76
N SER A 18 -10.20 -3.83 12.67
CA SER A 18 -10.69 -5.10 13.25
C SER A 18 -11.03 -6.17 12.21
N PRO A 19 -11.78 -5.90 11.12
CA PRO A 19 -12.03 -6.90 10.09
C PRO A 19 -10.77 -7.45 9.45
N LYS A 20 -9.75 -6.61 9.24
CA LYS A 20 -8.47 -7.03 8.68
C LYS A 20 -7.68 -7.87 9.69
N GLN A 21 -7.65 -7.48 10.96
CA GLN A 21 -7.01 -8.29 12.00
C GLN A 21 -7.59 -9.70 12.06
N GLU A 22 -8.92 -9.82 11.99
CA GLU A 22 -9.59 -11.12 12.03
C GLU A 22 -9.29 -11.99 10.80
N VAL A 23 -9.29 -11.41 9.60
CA VAL A 23 -9.01 -12.20 8.39
C VAL A 23 -7.53 -12.57 8.31
N PHE A 24 -6.61 -11.62 8.59
CA PHE A 24 -5.17 -11.91 8.53
C PHE A 24 -4.73 -12.88 9.63
N LYS A 25 -5.36 -12.85 10.80
CA LYS A 25 -5.15 -13.89 11.81
C LYS A 25 -5.47 -15.29 11.23
N ARG A 26 -6.61 -15.45 10.55
CA ARG A 26 -6.99 -16.74 9.92
C ARG A 26 -6.03 -17.15 8.82
N VAL A 27 -5.55 -16.17 8.01
CA VAL A 27 -4.54 -16.43 6.98
C VAL A 27 -3.26 -16.97 7.62
N LEU A 28 -2.78 -16.33 8.68
CA LEU A 28 -1.57 -16.75 9.41
C LEU A 28 -1.76 -18.09 10.15
N ASP A 29 -2.99 -18.38 10.60
CA ASP A 29 -3.36 -19.68 11.17
C ASP A 29 -3.50 -20.79 10.08
N GLY A 30 -3.19 -20.50 8.82
CA GLY A 30 -3.14 -21.47 7.71
C GLY A 30 -4.46 -21.71 7.00
N ALA A 31 -5.45 -20.82 7.13
CA ALA A 31 -6.77 -20.97 6.49
C ALA A 31 -6.70 -21.06 4.95
N LEU A 32 -5.68 -20.45 4.34
CA LEU A 32 -5.45 -20.49 2.88
C LEU A 32 -4.45 -21.59 2.45
N GLY A 33 -3.82 -22.29 3.41
CA GLY A 33 -2.69 -23.16 3.11
C GLY A 33 -1.46 -22.36 2.64
N ASP A 34 -0.67 -22.96 1.75
CA ASP A 34 0.51 -22.29 1.19
C ASP A 34 0.09 -21.22 0.19
N LEU A 35 0.53 -19.99 0.43
CA LEU A 35 0.27 -18.89 -0.48
C LEU A 35 1.12 -19.03 -1.75
N SER A 36 0.48 -18.97 -2.90
CA SER A 36 1.14 -19.03 -4.21
C SER A 36 1.34 -17.65 -4.83
N SER A 37 0.29 -16.84 -4.81
CA SER A 37 0.31 -15.51 -5.40
C SER A 37 -0.57 -14.51 -4.65
N MET A 38 -0.23 -13.25 -4.80
CA MET A 38 -0.93 -12.13 -4.19
C MET A 38 -1.04 -10.99 -5.20
N TYR A 39 -2.14 -10.27 -5.14
CA TYR A 39 -2.38 -9.09 -5.96
C TYR A 39 -2.83 -7.95 -5.07
N SER A 40 -2.27 -6.77 -5.27
CA SER A 40 -2.69 -5.59 -4.52
C SER A 40 -2.84 -4.37 -5.40
N THR A 41 -3.79 -3.51 -5.07
CA THR A 41 -3.98 -2.23 -5.73
C THR A 41 -4.14 -1.09 -4.74
N TYR A 42 -3.57 0.07 -5.10
CA TYR A 42 -3.85 1.33 -4.46
C TYR A 42 -4.15 2.39 -5.54
N ASN A 43 -5.36 2.34 -6.08
CA ASN A 43 -5.81 3.24 -7.13
C ASN A 43 -6.70 4.32 -6.54
N GLY A 44 -6.20 5.55 -6.49
CA GLY A 44 -6.89 6.69 -5.94
C GLY A 44 -6.94 7.88 -6.89
N GLY A 45 -7.58 8.94 -6.41
CA GLY A 45 -7.51 10.25 -7.03
C GLY A 45 -6.20 10.98 -6.71
N GLU A 46 -6.08 12.19 -7.23
CA GLU A 46 -4.96 13.08 -6.91
C GLU A 46 -4.91 13.35 -5.39
N VAL A 47 -3.71 13.39 -4.84
CA VAL A 47 -3.51 13.84 -3.46
C VAL A 47 -3.75 15.34 -3.34
N TRP A 48 -4.11 15.77 -2.15
CA TRP A 48 -4.35 17.18 -1.86
C TRP A 48 -3.10 18.03 -2.11
N LYS A 49 -3.33 19.28 -2.52
CA LYS A 49 -2.30 20.31 -2.73
C LYS A 49 -2.74 21.60 -2.05
N LYS A 50 -1.78 22.29 -1.45
CA LYS A 50 -1.96 23.64 -0.96
C LYS A 50 -1.42 24.62 -2.00
N LYS A 51 -2.21 25.63 -2.33
CA LYS A 51 -1.74 26.75 -3.16
C LYS A 51 -0.63 27.47 -2.40
N ARG A 52 0.49 27.77 -3.10
CA ARG A 52 1.56 28.56 -2.52
C ARG A 52 1.06 29.97 -2.18
N GLU A 53 1.34 30.42 -0.97
CA GLU A 53 1.01 31.75 -0.51
C GLU A 53 2.20 32.71 -0.67
N GLU A 54 1.91 34.00 -0.76
CA GLU A 54 2.95 35.03 -0.81
C GLU A 54 3.79 34.99 0.47
N GLY A 55 5.11 35.12 0.31
CA GLY A 55 6.06 35.10 1.42
C GLY A 55 6.58 33.69 1.81
N TRP A 56 6.01 32.62 1.27
CA TRP A 56 6.59 31.29 1.51
C TRP A 56 7.91 31.11 0.75
N SER A 57 8.94 30.72 1.47
CA SER A 57 10.18 30.24 0.84
C SER A 57 9.92 28.96 0.05
N ASP A 58 10.85 28.60 -0.86
CA ASP A 58 10.72 27.34 -1.62
C ASP A 58 10.71 26.13 -0.70
N LEU A 59 11.53 26.14 0.35
CA LEU A 59 11.56 25.05 1.33
C LEU A 59 10.23 24.95 2.08
N GLU A 60 9.67 26.07 2.52
CA GLU A 60 8.38 26.09 3.19
C GLU A 60 7.25 25.57 2.28
N ALA A 61 7.21 26.00 1.02
CA ALA A 61 6.23 25.54 0.05
C ALA A 61 6.33 24.02 -0.18
N GLN A 62 7.54 23.48 -0.26
CA GLN A 62 7.76 22.03 -0.36
C GLN A 62 7.31 21.30 0.90
N MET A 63 7.68 21.78 2.09
CA MET A 63 7.28 21.14 3.35
C MET A 63 5.76 21.15 3.55
N ARG A 64 5.07 22.22 3.13
CA ARG A 64 3.60 22.30 3.19
C ARG A 64 2.89 21.42 2.16
N ASN A 65 3.60 21.06 1.07
CA ASN A 65 3.18 20.10 0.04
C ASN A 65 4.08 18.86 0.01
N TRP A 66 4.51 18.41 1.18
CA TRP A 66 5.49 17.33 1.35
C TRP A 66 5.19 16.08 0.52
N ASN A 67 3.92 15.75 0.34
CA ASN A 67 3.45 14.61 -0.45
C ASN A 67 3.79 14.69 -1.94
N ALA A 68 4.08 15.89 -2.47
CA ALA A 68 4.45 16.11 -3.87
C ALA A 68 5.97 16.04 -4.11
N HIS A 69 6.77 15.90 -3.06
CA HIS A 69 8.23 15.97 -3.14
C HIS A 69 8.86 14.66 -2.68
N LEU A 70 9.53 13.98 -3.61
CA LEU A 70 10.15 12.67 -3.40
C LEU A 70 11.02 12.61 -2.14
N TRP A 71 11.84 13.63 -1.90
CA TRP A 71 12.75 13.67 -0.76
C TRP A 71 12.05 13.75 0.62
N LEU A 72 10.79 14.14 0.64
CA LEU A 72 9.96 14.22 1.85
C LEU A 72 9.01 13.02 2.00
N SER A 73 8.41 12.56 0.90
CA SER A 73 7.36 11.54 0.93
C SER A 73 7.88 10.11 0.65
N GLY A 74 9.01 9.97 -0.03
CA GLY A 74 9.42 8.70 -0.61
C GLY A 74 8.59 8.26 -1.81
N ASP A 75 7.83 9.21 -2.41
CA ASP A 75 6.86 9.00 -3.47
C ASP A 75 5.53 8.35 -3.01
N SER A 76 4.55 8.32 -3.89
CA SER A 76 3.21 7.76 -3.63
C SER A 76 3.23 6.27 -3.28
N ILE A 77 4.25 5.54 -3.71
CA ILE A 77 4.43 4.13 -3.35
C ILE A 77 4.74 3.96 -1.85
N VAL A 78 5.47 4.89 -1.25
CA VAL A 78 5.85 4.86 0.18
C VAL A 78 4.80 5.55 1.04
N GLU A 79 4.23 6.64 0.56
CA GLU A 79 3.31 7.46 1.36
C GLU A 79 1.89 6.86 1.42
N GLN A 80 1.42 6.27 0.32
CA GLN A 80 0.06 5.75 0.21
C GLN A 80 -0.01 4.26 -0.11
N ALA A 81 0.61 3.84 -1.20
CA ALA A 81 0.50 2.46 -1.69
C ALA A 81 1.09 1.44 -0.73
N VAL A 82 1.99 1.85 0.14
CA VAL A 82 2.58 1.02 1.21
C VAL A 82 1.53 0.31 2.06
N HIS A 83 0.33 0.87 2.24
CA HIS A 83 -0.74 0.21 2.98
C HIS A 83 -1.18 -1.12 2.35
N CYS A 84 -1.27 -1.19 1.02
CA CYS A 84 -1.61 -2.43 0.32
C CYS A 84 -0.41 -3.38 0.22
N ILE A 85 0.79 -2.84 0.05
CA ILE A 85 2.03 -3.63 0.07
C ILE A 85 2.24 -4.26 1.45
N ASP A 86 2.00 -3.51 2.52
CA ASP A 86 2.06 -3.99 3.91
C ASP A 86 1.09 -5.16 4.16
N MET A 87 -0.10 -5.15 3.56
CA MET A 87 -1.02 -6.29 3.68
C MET A 87 -0.47 -7.57 3.05
N MET A 88 0.24 -7.49 1.92
CA MET A 88 0.91 -8.66 1.35
C MET A 88 2.01 -9.16 2.29
N GLN A 89 2.82 -8.27 2.83
CA GLN A 89 3.86 -8.62 3.80
C GLN A 89 3.25 -9.23 5.08
N TRP A 90 2.15 -8.69 5.57
CA TRP A 90 1.42 -9.23 6.72
C TRP A 90 0.95 -10.67 6.46
N ALA A 91 0.40 -10.94 5.27
CA ALA A 91 -0.01 -12.30 4.88
C ALA A 91 1.16 -13.29 4.86
N MET A 92 2.37 -12.83 4.59
CA MET A 92 3.61 -13.61 4.61
C MET A 92 4.26 -13.71 6.01
N GLY A 93 3.54 -13.35 7.08
CA GLY A 93 4.08 -13.40 8.45
C GLY A 93 5.20 -12.40 8.68
N ASP A 94 5.14 -11.25 8.05
CA ASP A 94 6.15 -10.18 8.07
C ASP A 94 7.53 -10.56 7.49
N GLN A 95 7.61 -11.67 6.74
CA GLN A 95 8.80 -12.04 6.00
C GLN A 95 9.02 -11.05 4.85
N LEU A 96 10.26 -10.57 4.72
CA LEU A 96 10.63 -9.66 3.63
C LEU A 96 10.73 -10.44 2.30
N PRO A 97 10.36 -9.83 1.17
CA PRO A 97 10.66 -10.41 -0.14
C PRO A 97 12.17 -10.46 -0.37
N ILE A 98 12.63 -11.51 -1.04
CA ILE A 98 14.04 -11.68 -1.41
C ILE A 98 14.39 -10.98 -2.73
N HIS A 99 13.37 -10.65 -3.52
CA HIS A 99 13.51 -9.92 -4.78
C HIS A 99 12.32 -9.00 -4.99
N ALA A 100 12.60 -7.81 -5.54
CA ALA A 100 11.59 -6.87 -5.99
C ALA A 100 12.05 -6.23 -7.30
N GLU A 101 11.12 -6.08 -8.23
CA GLU A 101 11.31 -5.32 -9.46
C GLU A 101 10.08 -4.44 -9.71
N GLY A 102 10.25 -3.35 -10.43
CA GLY A 102 9.13 -2.47 -10.69
C GLY A 102 9.43 -1.39 -11.70
N SER A 103 8.36 -0.75 -12.12
CA SER A 103 8.38 0.45 -12.95
C SER A 103 7.41 1.46 -12.40
N GLY A 104 7.60 2.72 -12.78
CA GLY A 104 6.71 3.81 -12.47
C GLY A 104 6.93 4.97 -13.42
N GLY A 105 6.07 5.97 -13.36
CA GLY A 105 6.21 7.12 -14.26
C GLY A 105 5.24 8.26 -13.98
N ARG A 106 5.25 9.22 -14.90
CA ARG A 106 4.50 10.48 -14.83
C ARG A 106 3.74 10.69 -16.14
N GLN A 107 2.63 9.99 -16.35
CA GLN A 107 1.77 10.19 -17.52
C GLN A 107 0.66 11.22 -17.26
N VAL A 108 0.21 11.33 -16.02
CA VAL A 108 -0.82 12.30 -15.58
C VAL A 108 -0.17 13.52 -14.91
N TYR A 109 0.85 13.32 -14.09
CA TYR A 109 1.53 14.36 -13.31
C TYR A 109 2.60 15.09 -14.14
N GLN A 110 2.20 15.69 -15.27
CA GLN A 110 3.10 16.35 -16.21
C GLN A 110 3.58 17.73 -15.73
N ASP A 111 2.77 18.45 -14.96
CA ASP A 111 3.06 19.79 -14.46
C ASP A 111 3.84 19.71 -13.13
N PRO A 112 5.15 20.09 -13.11
CA PRO A 112 5.96 20.02 -11.89
C PRO A 112 5.53 21.06 -10.84
N ASP A 113 4.97 22.20 -11.24
CA ASP A 113 4.49 23.23 -10.30
C ASP A 113 3.26 22.73 -9.55
N LYS A 114 2.46 21.91 -10.19
CA LYS A 114 1.27 21.28 -9.60
C LYS A 114 1.58 20.01 -8.84
N TYR A 115 2.44 19.14 -9.36
CA TYR A 115 2.62 17.77 -8.84
C TYR A 115 4.01 17.49 -8.27
N GLY A 116 4.91 18.50 -8.26
CA GLY A 116 6.26 18.31 -7.80
C GLY A 116 7.03 17.30 -8.66
N ASN A 117 7.71 16.35 -8.01
CA ASN A 117 8.56 15.37 -8.69
C ASN A 117 8.21 13.89 -8.38
N ILE A 118 7.03 13.64 -7.82
CA ILE A 118 6.53 12.28 -7.58
C ILE A 118 5.96 11.64 -8.85
N TYR A 119 5.88 10.32 -8.86
CA TYR A 119 5.22 9.55 -9.90
C TYR A 119 3.71 9.45 -9.65
N ASP A 120 2.94 9.26 -10.70
CA ASP A 120 1.49 9.06 -10.63
C ASP A 120 1.08 7.60 -10.66
N HIS A 121 2.00 6.68 -11.02
CA HIS A 121 1.72 5.25 -11.04
C HIS A 121 2.97 4.41 -10.79
N PHE A 122 2.72 3.20 -10.26
CA PHE A 122 3.72 2.15 -10.08
C PHE A 122 3.14 0.78 -10.45
N ALA A 123 4.01 -0.09 -10.97
CA ALA A 123 3.77 -1.52 -11.15
C ALA A 123 4.99 -2.28 -10.58
N CYS A 124 4.78 -3.09 -9.54
CA CYS A 124 5.84 -3.79 -8.83
C CYS A 124 5.55 -5.27 -8.72
N ALA A 125 6.58 -6.09 -8.79
CA ALA A 125 6.53 -7.51 -8.51
C ALA A 125 7.51 -7.87 -7.38
N TYR A 126 7.07 -8.71 -6.47
CA TYR A 126 7.83 -9.19 -5.31
C TYR A 126 7.92 -10.70 -5.33
N GLN A 127 9.02 -11.24 -4.83
CA GLN A 127 9.22 -12.67 -4.66
C GLN A 127 9.69 -12.97 -3.24
N TRP A 128 9.08 -13.96 -2.60
CA TRP A 128 9.50 -14.49 -1.31
C TRP A 128 10.27 -15.78 -1.47
N GLU A 129 11.00 -16.16 -0.41
CA GLU A 129 11.83 -17.38 -0.38
C GLU A 129 11.00 -18.65 -0.59
N SER A 130 9.73 -18.65 -0.14
CA SER A 130 8.77 -19.73 -0.38
C SER A 130 8.43 -19.97 -1.86
N GLY A 131 8.82 -19.06 -2.75
CA GLY A 131 8.40 -19.04 -4.17
C GLY A 131 7.12 -18.25 -4.43
N SER A 132 6.42 -17.78 -3.38
CA SER A 132 5.24 -16.93 -3.51
C SER A 132 5.57 -15.64 -4.27
N ARG A 133 4.61 -15.16 -5.06
CA ARG A 133 4.71 -13.92 -5.84
C ARG A 133 3.65 -12.92 -5.43
N GLY A 134 4.05 -11.65 -5.32
CA GLY A 134 3.13 -10.53 -5.09
C GLY A 134 3.24 -9.49 -6.20
N TYR A 135 2.10 -8.97 -6.64
CA TYR A 135 2.03 -7.94 -7.66
C TYR A 135 1.28 -6.74 -7.11
N HIS A 136 1.87 -5.57 -7.25
CA HIS A 136 1.27 -4.32 -6.80
C HIS A 136 1.12 -3.34 -7.95
N PHE A 137 -0.08 -2.75 -8.05
CA PHE A 137 -0.36 -1.68 -9.00
C PHE A 137 -0.98 -0.49 -8.26
N SER A 138 -0.44 0.68 -8.49
CA SER A 138 -0.98 1.91 -7.93
C SER A 138 -1.00 3.03 -8.95
N ARG A 139 -1.98 3.92 -8.80
CA ARG A 139 -2.05 5.16 -9.55
C ARG A 139 -2.84 6.22 -8.81
N GLN A 140 -2.56 7.47 -9.15
CA GLN A 140 -3.23 8.68 -8.66
C GLN A 140 -3.81 9.45 -9.85
N GLN A 141 -5.09 9.28 -10.14
CA GLN A 141 -5.75 9.92 -11.29
C GLN A 141 -7.22 10.16 -10.98
N ASN A 142 -7.65 11.42 -11.07
CA ASN A 142 -9.04 11.80 -10.89
C ASN A 142 -9.93 11.25 -12.02
N GLY A 143 -11.20 11.05 -11.70
CA GLY A 143 -12.21 10.60 -12.67
C GLY A 143 -12.11 9.14 -13.08
N THR A 144 -11.32 8.34 -12.37
CA THR A 144 -11.16 6.90 -12.62
C THR A 144 -11.64 6.06 -11.44
N ALA A 145 -11.96 4.78 -11.69
CA ALA A 145 -12.39 3.88 -10.62
C ALA A 145 -11.27 3.68 -9.58
N GLY A 146 -11.60 3.83 -8.30
CA GLY A 146 -10.68 3.57 -7.20
C GLY A 146 -10.69 2.11 -6.78
N SER A 147 -9.54 1.61 -6.30
CA SER A 147 -9.44 0.32 -5.63
C SER A 147 -8.34 0.34 -4.57
N TYR A 148 -8.64 -0.17 -3.39
CA TYR A 148 -7.73 -0.28 -2.25
C TYR A 148 -7.92 -1.68 -1.68
N GLU A 149 -7.17 -2.63 -2.21
CA GLU A 149 -7.41 -4.04 -1.93
C GLU A 149 -6.17 -4.90 -2.02
N VAL A 150 -6.25 -6.05 -1.35
CA VAL A 150 -5.33 -7.17 -1.53
C VAL A 150 -6.15 -8.43 -1.76
N GLU A 151 -5.74 -9.21 -2.73
CA GLU A 151 -6.22 -10.57 -2.96
C GLU A 151 -5.07 -11.55 -2.76
N LEU A 152 -5.35 -12.61 -2.01
CA LEU A 152 -4.41 -13.66 -1.65
C LEU A 152 -4.93 -14.98 -2.19
N TYR A 153 -4.06 -15.77 -2.81
CA TYR A 153 -4.38 -17.07 -3.40
C TYR A 153 -3.50 -18.13 -2.78
N GLY A 154 -4.12 -19.11 -2.16
CA GLY A 154 -3.44 -20.21 -1.49
C GLY A 154 -3.97 -21.58 -1.92
N SER A 155 -3.31 -22.64 -1.46
CA SER A 155 -3.64 -24.04 -1.83
C SER A 155 -5.00 -24.53 -1.32
N LYS A 156 -5.59 -23.84 -0.31
CA LYS A 156 -6.89 -24.20 0.30
C LYS A 156 -7.99 -23.17 0.08
N GLY A 157 -7.70 -22.07 -0.61
CA GLY A 157 -8.67 -21.02 -0.83
C GLY A 157 -8.06 -19.69 -1.21
N SER A 158 -8.87 -18.65 -1.17
CA SER A 158 -8.45 -17.27 -1.46
C SER A 158 -9.03 -16.28 -0.44
N CYS A 159 -8.38 -15.12 -0.33
CA CYS A 159 -8.84 -14.03 0.50
C CYS A 159 -8.95 -12.76 -0.34
N SER A 160 -10.02 -12.01 -0.16
CA SER A 160 -10.17 -10.64 -0.67
C SER A 160 -10.31 -9.68 0.51
N ALA A 161 -9.29 -8.85 0.73
CA ALA A 161 -9.26 -7.82 1.77
C ALA A 161 -9.39 -6.44 1.13
N LYS A 162 -10.62 -5.98 0.93
CA LYS A 162 -10.97 -4.65 0.40
C LYS A 162 -11.07 -3.62 1.52
N ASN A 163 -11.29 -2.36 1.16
CA ASN A 163 -11.38 -1.28 2.14
C ASN A 163 -12.39 -1.58 3.26
N ARG A 164 -13.60 -2.08 2.90
CA ARG A 164 -14.70 -2.32 3.86
C ARG A 164 -15.09 -3.79 4.02
N HIS A 165 -14.63 -4.66 3.17
CA HIS A 165 -15.05 -6.07 3.14
C HIS A 165 -13.84 -6.98 3.17
N THR A 166 -13.91 -8.02 3.99
CA THR A 166 -12.91 -9.08 4.07
C THR A 166 -13.61 -10.43 3.94
N ILE A 167 -13.19 -11.23 2.97
CA ILE A 167 -13.83 -12.49 2.63
C ILE A 167 -12.74 -13.54 2.44
N LEU A 168 -12.91 -14.70 3.11
CA LEU A 168 -12.21 -15.95 2.83
C LEU A 168 -13.14 -16.88 2.05
N THR A 169 -12.60 -17.55 1.05
CA THR A 169 -13.31 -18.59 0.27
C THR A 169 -12.46 -19.86 0.25
N GLY A 170 -13.09 -20.98 -0.11
CA GLY A 170 -12.45 -22.31 -0.08
C GLY A 170 -12.84 -23.10 1.16
N ASP A 171 -11.96 -24.00 1.61
CA ASP A 171 -12.22 -24.95 2.70
C ASP A 171 -12.58 -24.29 4.03
N ASN A 172 -12.06 -23.09 4.28
CA ASN A 172 -12.26 -22.33 5.51
C ASN A 172 -13.04 -21.02 5.26
N ALA A 173 -14.08 -21.08 4.45
CA ALA A 173 -14.87 -19.90 4.06
C ALA A 173 -15.36 -19.10 5.27
N TRP A 174 -15.15 -17.78 5.21
CA TRP A 174 -15.52 -16.86 6.28
C TRP A 174 -15.71 -15.44 5.72
N ARG A 175 -16.55 -14.66 6.37
CA ARG A 175 -16.81 -13.26 6.03
C ARG A 175 -16.99 -12.44 7.31
N TYR A 176 -16.41 -11.24 7.32
CA TYR A 176 -16.65 -10.24 8.36
C TYR A 176 -17.81 -9.33 7.94
#